data_bad7153c77a2a7b0a0164ca711ff6e43
#
_entry.id   bad7153c77a2a7b0a0164ca711ff6e43
#
_cell.length_a   1.000
_cell.length_b   1.000
_cell.length_c   1.000
_cell.angle_alpha   90.00
_cell.angle_beta   90.00
_cell.angle_gamma   90.00
#
_symmetry.space_group_name_H-M   'P 1'
#
loop_
_entity.id
_entity.type
_entity.pdbx_description
1 polymer ?
#
loop_
_entity_poly.entity_id
_entity_poly.type
_entity_poly.pdbx_seq_one_letter_code
_entity_poly.pdbx_strand_id
1 'polypeptide(L)'
;MEGRPGYHPGDRLKLYLYGYLNRIRSSRALERETHRNVELMWLIKQLRPGHKTIADFRKVHSAALRGVCREFTKLCKEWELFGGELIAVDGSKFLAVNRRQRNFTSDKLKKLLKEADEQIERYLKDLEQQDAAAVNATEQTERLRQKLERLKERKAKQEAIQTEMIALGQTQISLTDPDSRYMVKGTDTIIGYNVQTAVDAKHKLIVAHEVTNDVIDQL
;
A
#
# COMPACT_ATOMS: atom_id res chain seq x y z
N MET A 1 10.57 -1.31 37.59
CA MET A 1 9.82 -2.56 37.29
C MET A 1 10.27 -3.00 35.92
N GLU A 2 11.03 -4.06 35.82
CA GLU A 2 11.34 -4.68 34.53
C GLU A 2 10.06 -5.32 33.96
N GLY A 3 9.71 -4.97 32.75
CA GLY A 3 8.58 -5.55 32.04
C GLY A 3 8.81 -7.03 31.70
N ARG A 4 7.75 -7.74 31.29
CA ARG A 4 7.84 -9.15 30.86
C ARG A 4 8.89 -9.27 29.73
N PRO A 5 9.82 -10.26 29.80
CA PRO A 5 10.81 -10.46 28.76
C PRO A 5 10.13 -10.68 27.39
N GLY A 6 10.75 -10.15 26.35
CA GLY A 6 10.23 -10.28 24.99
C GLY A 6 10.21 -11.73 24.50
N TYR A 7 9.24 -12.07 23.67
CA TYR A 7 9.20 -13.39 23.01
C TYR A 7 10.45 -13.64 22.15
N HIS A 8 10.97 -14.85 22.18
CA HIS A 8 12.12 -15.21 21.36
C HIS A 8 11.81 -15.05 19.86
N PRO A 9 12.73 -14.45 19.06
CA PRO A 9 12.48 -14.24 17.63
C PRO A 9 12.16 -15.51 16.85
N GLY A 10 12.80 -16.63 17.17
CA GLY A 10 12.55 -17.92 16.54
C GLY A 10 11.12 -18.43 16.75
N ASP A 11 10.52 -18.25 17.93
CA ASP A 11 9.14 -18.69 18.17
C ASP A 11 8.15 -17.79 17.40
N ARG A 12 8.45 -16.50 17.26
CA ARG A 12 7.67 -15.59 16.40
C ARG A 12 7.81 -15.94 14.91
N LEU A 13 9.01 -16.34 14.48
CA LEU A 13 9.22 -16.81 13.11
C LEU A 13 8.41 -18.09 12.84
N LYS A 14 8.42 -19.07 13.75
CA LYS A 14 7.59 -20.27 13.65
C LYS A 14 6.11 -19.94 13.51
N LEU A 15 5.60 -18.98 14.29
CA LEU A 15 4.23 -18.50 14.20
C LEU A 15 3.89 -17.96 12.80
N TYR A 16 4.79 -17.19 12.19
CA TYR A 16 4.61 -16.68 10.84
C TYR A 16 4.65 -17.79 9.79
N LEU A 17 5.61 -18.71 9.87
CA LEU A 17 5.72 -19.84 8.95
C LEU A 17 4.46 -20.70 9.00
N TYR A 18 3.97 -21.01 10.21
CA TYR A 18 2.70 -21.70 10.41
C TYR A 18 1.53 -20.97 9.76
N GLY A 19 1.45 -19.65 9.99
CA GLY A 19 0.42 -18.81 9.41
C GLY A 19 0.41 -18.81 7.88
N TYR A 20 1.57 -18.66 7.25
CA TYR A 20 1.66 -18.70 5.79
C TYR A 20 1.33 -20.07 5.22
N LEU A 21 1.81 -21.15 5.84
CA LEU A 21 1.51 -22.53 5.44
C LEU A 21 0.00 -22.81 5.49
N ASN A 22 -0.68 -22.32 6.53
CA ASN A 22 -2.12 -22.49 6.74
C ASN A 22 -2.97 -21.35 6.16
N ARG A 23 -2.40 -20.44 5.33
CA ARG A 23 -3.08 -19.30 4.72
C ARG A 23 -3.67 -18.28 5.70
N ILE A 24 -3.18 -18.24 6.93
CA ILE A 24 -3.60 -17.31 7.98
C ILE A 24 -2.72 -16.06 7.91
N ARG A 25 -3.17 -15.02 7.22
CA ARG A 25 -2.38 -13.81 6.96
C ARG A 25 -2.61 -12.68 7.97
N SER A 26 -3.67 -12.74 8.75
CA SER A 26 -4.04 -11.69 9.71
C SER A 26 -3.39 -11.95 11.07
N SER A 27 -2.72 -10.94 11.65
CA SER A 27 -2.14 -11.02 12.99
C SER A 27 -3.19 -11.31 14.08
N ARG A 28 -4.41 -10.78 13.93
CA ARG A 28 -5.53 -11.07 14.83
C ARG A 28 -6.03 -12.51 14.69
N ALA A 29 -6.02 -13.05 13.47
CA ALA A 29 -6.34 -14.45 13.28
C ALA A 29 -5.26 -15.35 13.86
N LEU A 30 -3.97 -15.05 13.66
CA LEU A 30 -2.86 -15.77 14.27
C LEU A 30 -2.94 -15.75 15.81
N GLU A 31 -3.22 -14.59 16.42
CA GLU A 31 -3.45 -14.50 17.86
C GLU A 31 -4.54 -15.48 18.33
N ARG A 32 -5.69 -15.52 17.64
CA ARG A 32 -6.76 -16.47 17.99
C ARG A 32 -6.32 -17.93 17.90
N GLU A 33 -5.53 -18.26 16.87
CA GLU A 33 -5.01 -19.62 16.70
C GLU A 33 -4.06 -20.02 17.84
N THR A 34 -3.29 -19.12 18.43
CA THR A 34 -2.44 -19.41 19.59
C THR A 34 -3.23 -19.84 20.83
N HIS A 35 -4.55 -19.58 20.86
CA HIS A 35 -5.43 -19.93 21.98
C HIS A 35 -6.25 -21.20 21.74
N ARG A 36 -6.44 -21.63 20.49
CA ARG A 36 -7.38 -22.72 20.15
C ARG A 36 -6.76 -23.85 19.33
N ASN A 37 -5.66 -23.59 18.65
CA ASN A 37 -5.05 -24.56 17.76
C ASN A 37 -3.93 -25.31 18.48
N VAL A 38 -4.13 -26.59 18.73
CA VAL A 38 -3.21 -27.44 19.50
C VAL A 38 -1.85 -27.56 18.83
N GLU A 39 -1.80 -27.69 17.51
CA GLU A 39 -0.54 -27.79 16.74
C GLU A 39 0.29 -26.51 16.91
N LEU A 40 -0.36 -25.34 16.78
CA LEU A 40 0.32 -24.07 16.96
C LEU A 40 0.75 -23.86 18.41
N MET A 41 -0.09 -24.21 19.37
CA MET A 41 0.25 -24.12 20.79
C MET A 41 1.50 -24.97 21.12
N TRP A 42 1.57 -26.18 20.55
CA TRP A 42 2.75 -27.05 20.71
C TRP A 42 3.98 -26.42 20.03
N LEU A 43 3.86 -25.97 18.79
CA LEU A 43 4.97 -25.40 17.98
C LEU A 43 5.62 -24.21 18.66
N ILE A 44 4.84 -23.33 19.30
CA ILE A 44 5.31 -22.10 19.96
C ILE A 44 5.37 -22.23 21.50
N LYS A 45 5.36 -23.47 22.03
CA LYS A 45 5.49 -23.75 23.48
C LYS A 45 4.44 -23.03 24.34
N GLN A 46 3.20 -23.05 23.90
CA GLN A 46 2.04 -22.40 24.54
C GLN A 46 2.19 -20.88 24.75
N LEU A 47 3.09 -20.23 24.04
CA LEU A 47 3.20 -18.78 24.03
C LEU A 47 1.94 -18.14 23.41
N ARG A 48 1.53 -16.98 23.94
CA ARG A 48 0.33 -16.27 23.49
C ARG A 48 0.67 -14.82 23.14
N PRO A 49 1.37 -14.55 22.05
CA PRO A 49 1.67 -13.20 21.62
C PRO A 49 0.41 -12.49 21.12
N GLY A 50 0.17 -11.27 21.61
CA GLY A 50 -0.92 -10.42 21.12
C GLY A 50 -0.70 -9.98 19.68
N HIS A 51 -1.77 -9.66 18.96
CA HIS A 51 -1.73 -9.29 17.52
C HIS A 51 -0.80 -8.10 17.21
N LYS A 52 -0.66 -7.14 18.14
CA LYS A 52 0.30 -6.04 18.00
C LYS A 52 1.74 -6.58 17.97
N THR A 53 2.11 -7.43 18.93
CA THR A 53 3.44 -8.06 19.00
C THR A 53 3.73 -8.88 17.73
N ILE A 54 2.72 -9.58 17.20
CA ILE A 54 2.84 -10.31 15.95
C ILE A 54 3.09 -9.34 14.79
N ALA A 55 2.27 -8.29 14.64
CA ALA A 55 2.41 -7.32 13.57
C ALA A 55 3.75 -6.57 13.60
N ASP A 56 4.16 -6.11 14.79
CA ASP A 56 5.39 -5.35 14.99
C ASP A 56 6.65 -6.18 14.69
N PHE A 57 6.61 -7.48 14.94
CA PHE A 57 7.76 -8.37 14.64
C PHE A 57 8.18 -8.28 13.17
N ARG A 58 7.24 -8.35 12.25
CA ARG A 58 7.53 -8.24 10.81
C ARG A 58 8.04 -6.86 10.43
N LYS A 59 7.47 -5.81 11.04
CA LYS A 59 7.86 -4.43 10.77
C LYS A 59 9.28 -4.15 11.26
N VAL A 60 9.58 -4.54 12.50
CA VAL A 60 10.86 -4.24 13.16
C VAL A 60 12.00 -5.13 12.63
N HIS A 61 11.69 -6.37 12.24
CA HIS A 61 12.72 -7.36 11.86
C HIS A 61 12.73 -7.66 10.35
N SER A 62 12.31 -6.73 9.50
CA SER A 62 12.24 -6.93 8.04
C SER A 62 13.58 -7.32 7.41
N ALA A 63 14.69 -6.72 7.86
CA ALA A 63 16.03 -7.07 7.37
C ALA A 63 16.46 -8.49 7.78
N ALA A 64 16.17 -8.89 9.03
CA ALA A 64 16.46 -10.24 9.53
C ALA A 64 15.63 -11.30 8.80
N LEU A 65 14.34 -11.01 8.51
CA LEU A 65 13.50 -11.92 7.73
C LEU A 65 14.02 -12.12 6.31
N ARG A 66 14.51 -11.05 5.65
CA ARG A 66 15.21 -11.19 4.36
C ARG A 66 16.48 -12.05 4.46
N GLY A 67 17.21 -11.92 5.57
CA GLY A 67 18.35 -12.79 5.87
C GLY A 67 17.95 -14.27 5.95
N VAL A 68 16.87 -14.58 6.67
CA VAL A 68 16.34 -15.96 6.76
C VAL A 68 15.97 -16.52 5.38
N CYS A 69 15.32 -15.74 4.52
CA CYS A 69 15.02 -16.18 3.16
C CYS A 69 16.29 -16.48 2.34
N ARG A 70 17.32 -15.64 2.46
CA ARG A 70 18.61 -15.90 1.78
C ARG A 70 19.29 -17.19 2.28
N GLU A 71 19.33 -17.39 3.59
CA GLU A 71 19.91 -18.62 4.17
C GLU A 71 19.11 -19.86 3.74
N PHE A 72 17.78 -19.76 3.68
CA PHE A 72 16.95 -20.83 3.14
C PHE A 72 17.29 -21.14 1.67
N THR A 73 17.46 -20.12 0.83
CA THR A 73 17.86 -20.30 -0.57
C THR A 73 19.24 -20.97 -0.68
N LYS A 74 20.21 -20.59 0.16
CA LYS A 74 21.53 -21.25 0.21
C LYS A 74 21.40 -22.73 0.58
N LEU A 75 20.60 -23.03 1.61
CA LEU A 75 20.35 -24.40 2.05
C LEU A 75 19.72 -25.24 0.93
N CYS A 76 18.75 -24.68 0.20
CA CYS A 76 18.17 -25.33 -0.98
C CYS A 76 19.22 -25.62 -2.07
N LYS A 77 20.18 -24.71 -2.25
CA LYS A 77 21.29 -24.91 -3.18
C LYS A 77 22.24 -26.02 -2.72
N GLU A 78 22.60 -26.03 -1.44
CA GLU A 78 23.44 -27.09 -0.84
C GLU A 78 22.77 -28.47 -0.94
N TRP A 79 21.49 -28.55 -0.89
CA TRP A 79 20.70 -29.78 -1.04
C TRP A 79 20.39 -30.12 -2.50
N GLU A 80 20.99 -29.42 -3.48
CA GLU A 80 20.81 -29.66 -4.92
C GLU A 80 19.33 -29.60 -5.37
N LEU A 81 18.51 -28.78 -4.67
CA LEU A 81 17.09 -28.61 -4.98
C LEU A 81 16.85 -27.67 -6.17
N PHE A 82 17.86 -26.93 -6.63
CA PHE A 82 17.78 -26.14 -7.85
C PHE A 82 18.36 -26.93 -9.04
N GLY A 83 17.63 -26.92 -10.15
CA GLY A 83 18.10 -27.56 -11.39
C GLY A 83 19.20 -26.75 -12.08
N GLY A 84 19.10 -25.43 -11.99
CA GLY A 84 20.07 -24.49 -12.58
C GLY A 84 20.01 -24.36 -14.11
N GLU A 85 19.19 -25.15 -14.79
CA GLU A 85 19.10 -25.18 -16.25
C GLU A 85 18.10 -24.17 -16.81
N LEU A 86 16.98 -23.97 -16.13
CA LEU A 86 15.88 -23.10 -16.55
C LEU A 86 15.32 -22.33 -15.37
N ILE A 87 15.24 -21.00 -15.51
CA ILE A 87 14.61 -20.09 -14.54
C ILE A 87 13.46 -19.38 -15.24
N ALA A 88 12.26 -19.48 -14.69
CA ALA A 88 11.12 -18.70 -15.11
C ALA A 88 11.03 -17.41 -14.28
N VAL A 89 10.91 -16.27 -14.95
CA VAL A 89 10.68 -14.98 -14.27
C VAL A 89 9.25 -14.53 -14.52
N ASP A 90 8.54 -14.17 -13.46
CA ASP A 90 7.15 -13.68 -13.54
C ASP A 90 6.93 -12.50 -12.59
N GLY A 91 6.14 -11.54 -13.05
CA GLY A 91 5.75 -10.35 -12.31
C GLY A 91 4.33 -10.47 -11.76
N SER A 92 4.21 -10.36 -10.45
CA SER A 92 2.90 -10.33 -9.78
C SER A 92 2.60 -8.97 -9.19
N LYS A 93 1.43 -8.41 -9.53
CA LYS A 93 1.02 -7.07 -9.08
C LYS A 93 0.24 -7.15 -7.78
N PHE A 94 0.73 -6.44 -6.75
CA PHE A 94 0.18 -6.39 -5.40
C PHE A 94 -0.37 -5.01 -5.08
N LEU A 95 -1.57 -4.98 -4.48
CA LEU A 95 -2.20 -3.75 -4.02
C LEU A 95 -1.40 -3.11 -2.88
N ALA A 96 -1.10 -1.82 -3.01
CA ALA A 96 -0.62 -1.00 -1.91
C ALA A 96 -1.76 -0.68 -0.93
N VAL A 97 -1.40 -0.33 0.30
CA VAL A 97 -2.36 0.24 1.26
C VAL A 97 -2.67 1.67 0.84
N ASN A 98 -3.69 1.83 0.02
CA ASN A 98 -3.97 3.10 -0.63
C ASN A 98 -5.46 3.42 -0.68
N ARG A 99 -5.80 4.73 -0.74
CA ARG A 99 -7.15 5.22 -1.01
C ARG A 99 -7.20 5.79 -2.42
N ARG A 100 -8.03 5.22 -3.28
CA ARG A 100 -8.18 5.61 -4.69
C ARG A 100 -8.38 7.13 -4.89
N GLN A 101 -9.03 7.78 -3.93
CA GLN A 101 -9.28 9.23 -3.96
C GLN A 101 -8.01 10.08 -3.73
N ARG A 102 -6.96 9.53 -3.10
CA ARG A 102 -5.71 10.21 -2.80
C ARG A 102 -4.60 9.95 -3.82
N ASN A 103 -4.98 9.44 -4.99
CA ASN A 103 -4.08 9.18 -6.10
C ASN A 103 -4.43 10.07 -7.28
N PHE A 104 -3.44 10.69 -7.83
CA PHE A 104 -3.57 11.67 -8.89
C PHE A 104 -2.68 11.32 -10.06
N THR A 105 -3.24 11.43 -11.27
CA THR A 105 -2.51 11.46 -12.54
C THR A 105 -2.59 12.86 -13.12
N SER A 106 -1.70 13.19 -14.04
CA SER A 106 -1.71 14.50 -14.73
C SER A 106 -3.09 14.82 -15.33
N ASP A 107 -3.74 13.85 -15.97
CA ASP A 107 -5.05 14.08 -16.60
C ASP A 107 -6.17 14.24 -15.58
N LYS A 108 -6.13 13.47 -14.49
CA LYS A 108 -7.09 13.62 -13.39
C LYS A 108 -6.97 14.99 -12.73
N LEU A 109 -5.75 15.48 -12.50
CA LEU A 109 -5.53 16.81 -11.92
C LEU A 109 -6.01 17.92 -12.87
N LYS A 110 -5.67 17.85 -14.16
CA LYS A 110 -6.16 18.81 -15.17
C LYS A 110 -7.69 18.87 -15.18
N LYS A 111 -8.37 17.71 -15.15
CA LYS A 111 -9.82 17.65 -15.11
C LYS A 111 -10.39 18.26 -13.84
N LEU A 112 -9.82 17.93 -12.68
CA LEU A 112 -10.28 18.48 -11.39
C LEU A 112 -10.06 19.99 -11.26
N LEU A 113 -8.96 20.52 -11.78
CA LEU A 113 -8.69 21.96 -11.81
C LEU A 113 -9.67 22.69 -12.73
N LYS A 114 -9.92 22.15 -13.93
CA LYS A 114 -10.92 22.71 -14.84
C LYS A 114 -12.33 22.71 -14.23
N GLU A 115 -12.75 21.61 -13.62
CA GLU A 115 -14.04 21.53 -12.91
C GLU A 115 -14.14 22.53 -11.75
N ALA A 116 -13.04 22.75 -11.02
CA ALA A 116 -12.98 23.74 -9.94
C ALA A 116 -13.13 25.18 -10.49
N ASP A 117 -12.46 25.51 -11.60
CA ASP A 117 -12.57 26.82 -12.25
C ASP A 117 -14.00 27.08 -12.73
N GLU A 118 -14.60 26.13 -13.43
CA GLU A 118 -15.97 26.22 -13.89
C GLU A 118 -16.99 26.38 -12.74
N GLN A 119 -16.72 25.75 -11.60
CA GLN A 119 -17.56 25.90 -10.39
C GLN A 119 -17.36 27.25 -9.73
N ILE A 120 -16.13 27.74 -9.64
CA ILE A 120 -15.81 29.08 -9.11
C ILE A 120 -16.49 30.15 -9.94
N GLU A 121 -16.39 30.09 -11.27
CA GLU A 121 -17.06 31.04 -12.15
C GLU A 121 -18.58 31.05 -11.98
N ARG A 122 -19.20 29.88 -11.84
CA ARG A 122 -20.64 29.78 -11.58
C ARG A 122 -21.03 30.44 -10.28
N TYR A 123 -20.32 30.15 -9.18
CA TYR A 123 -20.59 30.76 -7.88
C TYR A 123 -20.35 32.27 -7.87
N LEU A 124 -19.37 32.79 -8.62
CA LEU A 124 -19.17 34.23 -8.75
C LEU A 124 -20.31 34.90 -9.47
N LYS A 125 -20.81 34.33 -10.57
CA LYS A 125 -22.02 34.82 -11.28
C LYS A 125 -23.27 34.81 -10.40
N ASP A 126 -23.45 33.73 -9.62
CA ASP A 126 -24.59 33.63 -8.70
C ASP A 126 -24.49 34.71 -7.60
N LEU A 127 -23.29 35.01 -7.09
CA LEU A 127 -23.08 36.11 -6.13
C LEU A 127 -23.39 37.49 -6.75
N GLU A 128 -22.88 37.76 -7.96
CA GLU A 128 -23.14 39.01 -8.69
C GLU A 128 -24.66 39.23 -8.91
N GLN A 129 -25.40 38.17 -9.27
CA GLN A 129 -26.86 38.24 -9.45
C GLN A 129 -27.59 38.49 -8.13
N GLN A 130 -27.13 37.91 -7.03
CA GLN A 130 -27.73 38.15 -5.70
C GLN A 130 -27.43 39.55 -5.18
N ASP A 131 -26.21 40.07 -5.39
CA ASP A 131 -25.83 41.42 -5.02
C ASP A 131 -26.64 42.47 -5.84
N ALA A 132 -26.92 42.16 -7.10
CA ALA A 132 -27.78 43.04 -7.95
C ALA A 132 -29.28 43.01 -7.58
N ALA A 133 -29.78 41.93 -6.99
CA ALA A 133 -31.20 41.77 -6.64
C ALA A 133 -31.63 42.46 -5.35
N ALA A 134 -30.67 43.02 -4.55
CA ALA A 134 -30.89 43.91 -3.36
C ALA A 134 -31.97 43.51 -2.37
N VAL A 135 -32.33 42.24 -2.18
CA VAL A 135 -33.39 41.81 -1.26
C VAL A 135 -32.95 40.61 -0.41
N ASN A 136 -32.81 40.84 0.88
CA ASN A 136 -32.84 39.88 2.01
C ASN A 136 -32.08 38.52 1.85
N ALA A 137 -30.88 38.53 1.29
CA ALA A 137 -30.13 37.30 0.99
C ALA A 137 -28.89 37.07 1.87
N THR A 138 -28.80 37.66 3.06
CA THR A 138 -27.60 37.64 3.89
C THR A 138 -27.12 36.21 4.20
N GLU A 139 -28.05 35.31 4.54
CA GLU A 139 -27.68 33.92 4.90
C GLU A 139 -27.30 33.08 3.65
N GLN A 140 -28.00 33.26 2.53
CA GLN A 140 -27.66 32.53 1.30
C GLN A 140 -26.38 33.05 0.68
N THR A 141 -26.11 34.34 0.70
CA THR A 141 -24.87 34.96 0.24
C THR A 141 -23.66 34.48 1.08
N GLU A 142 -23.82 34.40 2.40
CA GLU A 142 -22.80 33.90 3.29
C GLU A 142 -22.50 32.42 3.04
N ARG A 143 -23.50 31.59 2.84
CA ARG A 143 -23.35 30.17 2.46
C ARG A 143 -22.64 30.01 1.11
N LEU A 144 -22.91 30.85 0.14
CA LEU A 144 -22.23 30.86 -1.16
C LEU A 144 -20.76 31.28 -1.02
N ARG A 145 -20.47 32.33 -0.23
CA ARG A 145 -19.08 32.73 0.07
C ARG A 145 -18.29 31.63 0.74
N GLN A 146 -18.83 30.96 1.73
CA GLN A 146 -18.19 29.82 2.39
C GLN A 146 -17.95 28.65 1.43
N LYS A 147 -18.85 28.36 0.51
CA LYS A 147 -18.65 27.34 -0.53
C LYS A 147 -17.54 27.74 -1.49
N LEU A 148 -17.50 29.01 -1.89
CA LEU A 148 -16.47 29.55 -2.76
C LEU A 148 -15.07 29.45 -2.11
N GLU A 149 -14.93 29.84 -0.85
CA GLU A 149 -13.67 29.71 -0.11
C GLU A 149 -13.21 28.25 -0.02
N ARG A 150 -14.09 27.31 0.31
CA ARG A 150 -13.75 25.87 0.31
C ARG A 150 -13.31 25.36 -1.06
N LEU A 151 -13.91 25.87 -2.14
CA LEU A 151 -13.50 25.51 -3.51
C LEU A 151 -12.13 26.07 -3.85
N LYS A 152 -11.84 27.33 -3.50
CA LYS A 152 -10.52 27.94 -3.69
C LYS A 152 -9.44 27.20 -2.91
N GLU A 153 -9.70 26.84 -1.64
CA GLU A 153 -8.77 26.03 -0.85
C GLU A 153 -8.52 24.65 -1.48
N ARG A 154 -9.58 24.01 -1.98
CA ARG A 154 -9.46 22.73 -2.67
C ARG A 154 -8.64 22.84 -3.95
N LYS A 155 -8.87 23.89 -4.74
CA LYS A 155 -8.12 24.18 -5.95
C LYS A 155 -6.64 24.40 -5.64
N ALA A 156 -6.33 25.24 -4.65
CA ALA A 156 -4.95 25.51 -4.21
C ALA A 156 -4.21 24.24 -3.79
N LYS A 157 -4.89 23.30 -3.09
CA LYS A 157 -4.32 22.00 -2.74
C LYS A 157 -4.05 21.14 -3.99
N GLN A 158 -4.92 21.18 -4.99
CA GLN A 158 -4.71 20.45 -6.25
C GLN A 158 -3.58 21.04 -7.09
N GLU A 159 -3.43 22.35 -7.13
CA GLU A 159 -2.32 23.06 -7.78
C GLU A 159 -0.98 22.72 -7.09
N ALA A 160 -0.95 22.69 -5.77
CA ALA A 160 0.23 22.28 -5.01
C ALA A 160 0.66 20.83 -5.36
N ILE A 161 -0.28 19.90 -5.43
CA ILE A 161 -0.02 18.51 -5.85
C ILE A 161 0.52 18.47 -7.30
N GLN A 162 -0.03 19.29 -8.19
CA GLN A 162 0.43 19.36 -9.57
C GLN A 162 1.87 19.89 -9.66
N THR A 163 2.17 20.93 -8.90
CA THR A 163 3.52 21.52 -8.82
C THR A 163 4.53 20.51 -8.30
N GLU A 164 4.19 19.80 -7.22
CA GLU A 164 5.02 18.72 -6.66
C GLU A 164 5.27 17.61 -7.68
N MET A 165 4.22 17.17 -8.37
CA MET A 165 4.32 16.11 -9.39
C MET A 165 5.25 16.52 -10.55
N ILE A 166 5.16 17.78 -10.99
CA ILE A 166 6.05 18.34 -12.04
C ILE A 166 7.49 18.44 -11.52
N ALA A 167 7.69 18.93 -10.31
CA ALA A 167 9.01 19.06 -9.70
C ALA A 167 9.72 17.71 -9.56
N LEU A 168 8.97 16.64 -9.29
CA LEU A 168 9.47 15.26 -9.21
C LEU A 168 9.60 14.57 -10.58
N GLY A 169 9.20 15.21 -11.68
CA GLY A 169 9.20 14.62 -13.02
C GLY A 169 8.27 13.40 -13.15
N GLN A 170 7.25 13.30 -12.30
CA GLN A 170 6.34 12.15 -12.23
C GLN A 170 5.03 12.44 -12.98
N THR A 171 4.47 11.41 -13.62
CA THR A 171 3.16 11.48 -14.28
C THR A 171 2.01 11.10 -13.37
N GLN A 172 2.32 10.59 -12.18
CA GLN A 172 1.36 10.18 -11.15
C GLN A 172 1.96 10.34 -9.76
N ILE A 173 1.10 10.62 -8.78
CA ILE A 173 1.46 10.74 -7.37
C ILE A 173 0.40 10.12 -6.47
N SER A 174 0.85 9.46 -5.42
CA SER A 174 -0.01 8.96 -4.35
C SER A 174 0.30 9.69 -3.05
N LEU A 175 -0.70 10.34 -2.46
CA LEU A 175 -0.55 11.02 -1.16
C LEU A 175 -0.57 10.06 0.04
N THR A 176 -0.83 8.77 -0.17
CA THR A 176 -0.87 7.77 0.90
C THR A 176 0.38 6.93 0.92
N ASP A 177 0.86 6.56 -0.26
CA ASP A 177 2.02 5.71 -0.48
C ASP A 177 2.75 6.22 -1.73
N PRO A 178 3.70 7.17 -1.58
CA PRO A 178 4.36 7.86 -2.69
C PRO A 178 5.10 6.94 -3.67
N ASP A 179 5.54 5.77 -3.20
CA ASP A 179 6.26 4.80 -4.02
C ASP A 179 5.34 3.92 -4.87
N SER A 180 4.05 3.85 -4.51
CA SER A 180 3.08 3.03 -5.26
C SER A 180 2.74 3.66 -6.62
N ARG A 181 2.46 2.80 -7.62
CA ARG A 181 2.13 3.22 -9.00
C ARG A 181 0.84 2.58 -9.48
N TYR A 182 0.17 3.26 -10.45
CA TYR A 182 -0.92 2.66 -11.21
C TYR A 182 -0.37 1.55 -12.10
N MET A 183 -0.94 0.37 -11.99
CA MET A 183 -0.56 -0.83 -12.74
C MET A 183 -1.80 -1.50 -13.30
N VAL A 184 -1.69 -2.06 -14.49
CA VAL A 184 -2.76 -2.87 -15.09
C VAL A 184 -2.62 -4.29 -14.56
N LYS A 185 -3.71 -4.86 -14.05
CA LYS A 185 -3.81 -6.25 -13.60
C LYS A 185 -5.01 -6.90 -14.26
N GLY A 186 -4.77 -7.63 -15.34
CA GLY A 186 -5.84 -8.12 -16.21
C GLY A 186 -6.61 -6.95 -16.85
N THR A 187 -7.91 -6.87 -16.60
CA THR A 187 -8.79 -5.78 -17.04
C THR A 187 -8.84 -4.60 -16.06
N ASP A 188 -8.31 -4.77 -14.86
CA ASP A 188 -8.40 -3.78 -13.79
C ASP A 188 -7.14 -2.95 -13.66
N THR A 189 -7.32 -1.71 -13.20
CA THR A 189 -6.22 -0.84 -12.79
C THR A 189 -6.12 -0.84 -11.27
N ILE A 190 -4.95 -1.19 -10.77
CA ILE A 190 -4.63 -1.18 -9.35
C ILE A 190 -3.54 -0.16 -9.05
N ILE A 191 -3.44 0.24 -7.79
CA ILE A 191 -2.34 1.04 -7.27
C ILE A 191 -1.52 0.14 -6.37
N GLY A 192 -0.26 -0.07 -6.72
CA GLY A 192 0.52 -1.08 -6.01
C GLY A 192 1.98 -1.16 -6.43
N TYR A 193 2.50 -2.34 -6.25
CA TYR A 193 3.87 -2.73 -6.54
C TYR A 193 3.88 -3.94 -7.45
N ASN A 194 4.93 -4.08 -8.23
CA ASN A 194 5.24 -5.27 -9.00
C ASN A 194 6.26 -6.10 -8.21
N VAL A 195 5.93 -7.36 -7.94
CA VAL A 195 6.83 -8.32 -7.30
C VAL A 195 7.28 -9.30 -8.36
N GLN A 196 8.51 -9.18 -8.80
CA GLN A 196 9.13 -10.10 -9.72
C GLN A 196 9.70 -11.28 -8.96
N THR A 197 9.46 -12.49 -9.44
CA THR A 197 9.96 -13.72 -8.84
C THR A 197 10.66 -14.56 -9.89
N ALA A 198 11.88 -15.00 -9.58
CA ALA A 198 12.62 -15.97 -10.36
C ALA A 198 12.43 -17.35 -9.75
N VAL A 199 11.90 -18.30 -10.52
CA VAL A 199 11.51 -19.64 -10.06
C VAL A 199 12.30 -20.69 -10.83
N ASP A 200 12.96 -21.60 -10.11
CA ASP A 200 13.63 -22.74 -10.72
C ASP A 200 12.62 -23.74 -11.29
N ALA A 201 12.92 -24.26 -12.49
CA ALA A 201 12.00 -25.14 -13.20
C ALA A 201 11.89 -26.53 -12.59
N LYS A 202 12.93 -27.03 -11.92
CA LYS A 202 12.98 -28.39 -11.38
C LYS A 202 11.99 -28.62 -10.24
N HIS A 203 12.11 -27.83 -9.16
CA HIS A 203 11.29 -28.00 -7.96
C HIS A 203 10.35 -26.82 -7.69
N LYS A 204 10.26 -25.84 -8.63
CA LYS A 204 9.41 -24.65 -8.52
C LYS A 204 9.71 -23.80 -7.28
N LEU A 205 10.95 -23.81 -6.84
CA LEU A 205 11.40 -23.00 -5.72
C LEU A 205 11.77 -21.59 -6.19
N ILE A 206 11.44 -20.59 -5.38
CA ILE A 206 11.85 -19.21 -5.65
C ILE A 206 13.33 -19.05 -5.37
N VAL A 207 14.09 -18.70 -6.40
CA VAL A 207 15.55 -18.45 -6.32
C VAL A 207 15.84 -17.02 -5.90
N ALA A 208 15.05 -16.07 -6.47
CA ALA A 208 15.16 -14.64 -6.18
C ALA A 208 13.81 -13.96 -6.30
N HIS A 209 13.68 -12.82 -5.64
CA HIS A 209 12.52 -11.96 -5.78
C HIS A 209 12.94 -10.49 -5.62
N GLU A 210 12.24 -9.62 -6.32
CA GLU A 210 12.42 -8.18 -6.23
C GLU A 210 11.04 -7.49 -6.19
N VAL A 211 10.96 -6.41 -5.41
CA VAL A 211 9.76 -5.57 -5.34
C VAL A 211 10.10 -4.24 -6.00
N THR A 212 9.44 -3.96 -7.12
CA THR A 212 9.62 -2.71 -7.86
C THR A 212 8.30 -1.94 -7.93
N ASN A 213 8.39 -0.69 -8.33
CA ASN A 213 7.23 0.10 -8.70
C ASN A 213 7.12 0.28 -10.23
N ASP A 214 7.87 -0.50 -10.99
CA ASP A 214 7.80 -0.51 -12.44
C ASP A 214 6.48 -1.10 -12.93
N VAL A 215 5.84 -0.38 -13.83
CA VAL A 215 4.50 -0.72 -14.35
C VAL A 215 4.58 -1.90 -15.31
N ILE A 216 5.72 -2.08 -15.96
CA ILE A 216 5.99 -3.08 -17.00
C ILE A 216 6.97 -4.10 -16.42
N ASP A 217 6.73 -5.38 -16.69
CA ASP A 217 7.67 -6.43 -16.40
C ASP A 217 8.88 -6.22 -17.34
N GLN A 218 9.99 -5.75 -16.80
CA GLN A 218 11.25 -5.68 -17.51
C GLN A 218 11.92 -7.04 -17.44
N LEU A 219 12.09 -7.68 -18.57
CA LEU A 219 12.93 -8.85 -18.76
C LEU A 219 14.39 -8.43 -18.86
#